data_89e11963ff4a0fcfd2ff8511c756c9e2
#
_entry.id   89e11963ff4a0fcfd2ff8511c756c9e2
#
_cell.length_a   1.000
_cell.length_b   1.000
_cell.length_c   1.000
_cell.angle_alpha   90.00
_cell.angle_beta   90.00
_cell.angle_gamma   90.00
#
_symmetry.space_group_name_H-M   'P 1'
#
loop_
_entity.id
_entity.type
_entity.pdbx_description
1 polymer ?
#
loop_
_entity_poly.entity_id
_entity_poly.type
_entity_poly.pdbx_seq_one_letter_code
_entity_poly.pdbx_strand_id
1 'polypeptide(L)'
;MFAVLFLLMFFGLLAAGMPIFLVLGACAATLYIVSGQPLIGVAQVIIDHLNSSTLMSLPLFVMAAAFMRQGGVAKALVDVSAAWLGGIRGSLGLVTVVACTLFAAICGSSVATALAMGTILLPAMLEKGYPRGFALGVIGASGTIGIVIPPSLALILYGIVTEQSVPRLFLAGIMPGLLQAGAFFVWVWWYARRNNFPMEPSLPMADRLRITVRALPALAVPIVVLVGIYGGIVTVTEAAAIAATVALLVSLIFYRGFRIGQTVSVIADALRSAGTIMLIVATALAFGHWMTESGVPAKLVTWTLGHHFATWEFLLAMNVLLLVLGCFLEVVAALLLVMPILAPALIPLGVDPVHFSIIFTHNMEIALIHPPVGLNLYVLSTISDAPVGEVIRGILPFLILLLIVLGIITYVPSLTMWLPGLVYGN
;
A
#
# COMPACT_ATOMS: atom_id res chain seq x y z
N MET A 1 -32.34 -7.79 -7.88
CA MET A 1 -32.46 -8.79 -6.81
C MET A 1 -31.10 -9.25 -6.31
N PHE A 2 -30.21 -9.80 -7.14
CA PHE A 2 -28.86 -10.28 -6.75
C PHE A 2 -28.00 -9.22 -6.05
N ALA A 3 -27.94 -7.99 -6.57
CA ALA A 3 -27.16 -6.91 -5.95
C ALA A 3 -27.63 -6.55 -4.55
N VAL A 4 -28.94 -6.49 -4.32
CA VAL A 4 -29.50 -6.20 -2.99
C VAL A 4 -29.20 -7.34 -2.02
N LEU A 5 -29.39 -8.59 -2.46
CA LEU A 5 -29.05 -9.77 -1.65
C LEU A 5 -27.56 -9.78 -1.28
N PHE A 6 -26.69 -9.50 -2.26
CA PHE A 6 -25.25 -9.41 -2.03
C PHE A 6 -24.91 -8.32 -1.01
N LEU A 7 -25.41 -7.09 -1.18
CA LEU A 7 -25.11 -5.97 -0.29
C LEU A 7 -25.58 -6.24 1.15
N LEU A 8 -26.80 -6.73 1.30
CA LEU A 8 -27.36 -7.06 2.61
C LEU A 8 -26.55 -8.16 3.31
N MET A 9 -26.18 -9.22 2.58
CA MET A 9 -25.41 -10.33 3.12
C MET A 9 -23.96 -9.88 3.41
N PHE A 10 -23.32 -9.15 2.51
CA PHE A 10 -21.95 -8.67 2.67
C PHE A 10 -21.82 -7.78 3.90
N PHE A 11 -22.60 -6.70 3.97
CA PHE A 11 -22.53 -5.78 5.11
C PHE A 11 -23.10 -6.39 6.40
N GLY A 12 -24.11 -7.26 6.31
CA GLY A 12 -24.65 -7.96 7.48
C GLY A 12 -23.63 -8.91 8.12
N LEU A 13 -22.91 -9.69 7.31
CA LEU A 13 -21.86 -10.60 7.82
C LEU A 13 -20.64 -9.82 8.34
N LEU A 14 -20.26 -8.70 7.67
CA LEU A 14 -19.22 -7.81 8.19
C LEU A 14 -19.61 -7.20 9.54
N ALA A 15 -20.84 -6.72 9.68
CA ALA A 15 -21.35 -6.16 10.92
C ALA A 15 -21.41 -7.21 12.04
N ALA A 16 -21.58 -8.48 11.68
CA ALA A 16 -21.47 -9.62 12.62
C ALA A 16 -20.04 -9.96 13.02
N GLY A 17 -19.02 -9.24 12.49
CA GLY A 17 -17.61 -9.44 12.82
C GLY A 17 -16.96 -10.61 12.09
N MET A 18 -17.55 -11.12 11.02
CA MET A 18 -16.94 -12.22 10.25
C MET A 18 -15.71 -11.74 9.46
N PRO A 19 -14.63 -12.56 9.42
CA PRO A 19 -13.47 -12.26 8.57
C PRO A 19 -13.85 -12.11 7.10
N ILE A 20 -13.22 -11.17 6.40
CA ILE A 20 -13.57 -10.77 5.03
C ILE A 20 -13.53 -11.94 4.03
N PHE A 21 -12.59 -12.89 4.18
CA PHE A 21 -12.52 -14.05 3.30
C PHE A 21 -13.73 -14.99 3.45
N LEU A 22 -14.28 -15.11 4.67
CA LEU A 22 -15.52 -15.87 4.90
C LEU A 22 -16.73 -15.14 4.31
N VAL A 23 -16.76 -13.81 4.47
CA VAL A 23 -17.84 -12.97 3.90
C VAL A 23 -17.86 -13.11 2.37
N LEU A 24 -16.72 -12.92 1.70
CA LEU A 24 -16.61 -13.05 0.24
C LEU A 24 -16.93 -14.47 -0.23
N GLY A 25 -16.41 -15.49 0.46
CA GLY A 25 -16.68 -16.88 0.14
C GLY A 25 -18.16 -17.26 0.28
N ALA A 26 -18.80 -16.82 1.37
CA ALA A 26 -20.23 -17.03 1.58
C ALA A 26 -21.09 -16.30 0.55
N CYS A 27 -20.72 -15.06 0.21
CA CYS A 27 -21.38 -14.29 -0.85
C CYS A 27 -21.22 -14.98 -2.22
N ALA A 28 -20.02 -15.40 -2.60
CA ALA A 28 -19.79 -16.11 -3.84
C ALA A 28 -20.62 -17.41 -3.90
N ALA A 29 -20.52 -18.26 -2.89
CA ALA A 29 -21.28 -19.52 -2.83
C ALA A 29 -22.79 -19.29 -2.95
N THR A 30 -23.33 -18.30 -2.24
CA THR A 30 -24.76 -17.95 -2.29
C THR A 30 -25.17 -17.49 -3.68
N LEU A 31 -24.36 -16.65 -4.35
CA LEU A 31 -24.63 -16.17 -5.68
C LEU A 31 -24.60 -17.29 -6.72
N TYR A 32 -23.65 -18.24 -6.63
CA TYR A 32 -23.62 -19.44 -7.48
C TYR A 32 -24.89 -20.29 -7.30
N ILE A 33 -25.31 -20.56 -6.05
CA ILE A 33 -26.53 -21.33 -5.76
C ILE A 33 -27.77 -20.63 -6.36
N VAL A 34 -27.93 -19.33 -6.09
CA VAL A 34 -29.13 -18.58 -6.53
C VAL A 34 -29.17 -18.40 -8.06
N SER A 35 -27.99 -18.38 -8.73
CA SER A 35 -27.91 -18.37 -10.20
C SER A 35 -28.02 -19.74 -10.86
N GLY A 36 -28.16 -20.80 -10.06
CA GLY A 36 -28.27 -22.19 -10.58
C GLY A 36 -26.94 -22.78 -11.07
N GLN A 37 -25.82 -22.16 -10.72
CA GLN A 37 -24.49 -22.66 -11.08
C GLN A 37 -23.99 -23.68 -10.06
N PRO A 38 -23.24 -24.71 -10.48
CA PRO A 38 -22.74 -25.73 -9.58
C PRO A 38 -21.61 -25.16 -8.68
N LEU A 39 -21.68 -25.47 -7.38
CA LEU A 39 -20.65 -25.03 -6.41
C LEU A 39 -19.25 -25.57 -6.70
N ILE A 40 -19.12 -26.64 -7.47
CA ILE A 40 -17.82 -27.16 -7.90
C ILE A 40 -17.05 -26.12 -8.71
N GLY A 41 -17.74 -25.23 -9.43
CA GLY A 41 -17.12 -24.12 -10.15
C GLY A 41 -16.36 -23.15 -9.24
N VAL A 42 -16.87 -22.89 -8.04
CA VAL A 42 -16.15 -22.06 -7.03
C VAL A 42 -14.79 -22.68 -6.68
N ALA A 43 -14.77 -23.99 -6.40
CA ALA A 43 -13.53 -24.69 -6.06
C ALA A 43 -12.56 -24.75 -7.25
N GLN A 44 -13.04 -24.97 -8.48
CA GLN A 44 -12.20 -24.97 -9.68
C GLN A 44 -11.56 -23.60 -9.92
N VAL A 45 -12.34 -22.53 -9.89
CA VAL A 45 -11.83 -21.16 -10.07
C VAL A 45 -10.76 -20.83 -9.01
N ILE A 46 -10.98 -21.20 -7.76
CA ILE A 46 -10.01 -20.99 -6.69
C ILE A 46 -8.70 -21.76 -6.99
N ILE A 47 -8.76 -23.03 -7.37
CA ILE A 47 -7.58 -23.85 -7.62
C ILE A 47 -6.81 -23.33 -8.83
N ASP A 48 -7.50 -23.03 -9.94
CA ASP A 48 -6.88 -22.57 -11.18
C ASP A 48 -6.15 -21.24 -10.99
N HIS A 49 -6.76 -20.29 -10.28
CA HIS A 49 -6.15 -18.99 -10.05
C HIS A 49 -5.04 -19.03 -8.98
N LEU A 50 -5.18 -19.85 -7.92
CA LEU A 50 -4.14 -20.01 -6.91
C LEU A 50 -2.86 -20.65 -7.47
N ASN A 51 -2.95 -21.37 -8.56
CA ASN A 51 -1.80 -21.95 -9.27
C ASN A 51 -1.02 -20.93 -10.13
N SER A 52 -1.32 -19.63 -10.02
CA SER A 52 -0.60 -18.57 -10.73
C SER A 52 0.78 -18.32 -10.10
N SER A 53 1.82 -18.32 -10.95
CA SER A 53 3.19 -17.98 -10.51
C SER A 53 3.28 -16.60 -9.88
N THR A 54 2.53 -15.62 -10.38
CA THR A 54 2.52 -14.25 -9.86
C THR A 54 1.95 -14.19 -8.43
N LEU A 55 0.93 -15.02 -8.12
CA LEU A 55 0.40 -15.11 -6.75
C LEU A 55 1.43 -15.61 -5.74
N MET A 56 2.36 -16.49 -6.16
CA MET A 56 3.44 -16.97 -5.28
C MET A 56 4.40 -15.85 -4.87
N SER A 57 4.45 -14.73 -5.60
CA SER A 57 5.25 -13.58 -5.20
C SER A 57 4.76 -12.92 -3.90
N LEU A 58 3.45 -12.98 -3.60
CA LEU A 58 2.87 -12.33 -2.41
C LEU A 58 3.43 -12.87 -1.10
N PRO A 59 3.41 -14.20 -0.81
CA PRO A 59 4.03 -14.75 0.40
C PRO A 59 5.50 -14.38 0.54
N LEU A 60 6.24 -14.35 -0.57
CA LEU A 60 7.67 -14.05 -0.59
C LEU A 60 7.94 -12.57 -0.27
N PHE A 61 7.18 -11.62 -0.84
CA PHE A 61 7.29 -10.21 -0.49
C PHE A 61 6.85 -9.94 0.96
N VAL A 62 5.77 -10.60 1.44
CA VAL A 62 5.36 -10.51 2.85
C VAL A 62 6.46 -11.00 3.78
N MET A 63 7.15 -12.08 3.41
CA MET A 63 8.27 -12.62 4.16
C MET A 63 9.47 -11.67 4.14
N ALA A 64 9.83 -11.10 2.99
CA ALA A 64 10.87 -10.08 2.88
C ALA A 64 10.58 -8.89 3.81
N ALA A 65 9.36 -8.35 3.77
CA ALA A 65 8.92 -7.27 4.63
C ALA A 65 8.99 -7.62 6.12
N ALA A 66 8.63 -8.86 6.51
CA ALA A 66 8.71 -9.33 7.89
C ALA A 66 10.17 -9.39 8.39
N PHE A 67 11.10 -9.92 7.57
CA PHE A 67 12.53 -9.93 7.89
C PHE A 67 13.08 -8.51 8.05
N MET A 68 12.76 -7.60 7.15
CA MET A 68 13.22 -6.22 7.19
C MET A 68 12.68 -5.45 8.40
N ARG A 69 11.40 -5.67 8.74
CA ARG A 69 10.75 -5.03 9.90
C ARG A 69 11.42 -5.44 11.22
N GLN A 70 11.67 -6.74 11.42
CA GLN A 70 12.27 -7.25 12.65
C GLN A 70 13.81 -7.16 12.63
N GLY A 71 14.37 -7.06 11.43
CA GLY A 71 15.81 -7.11 11.18
C GLY A 71 16.61 -5.85 11.50
N GLY A 72 15.98 -4.78 12.04
CA GLY A 72 16.69 -3.54 12.38
C GLY A 72 16.91 -2.58 11.20
N VAL A 73 16.39 -2.90 10.02
CA VAL A 73 16.52 -2.09 8.81
C VAL A 73 15.88 -0.72 8.97
N ALA A 74 14.71 -0.64 9.62
CA ALA A 74 14.02 0.63 9.88
C ALA A 74 14.93 1.64 10.58
N LYS A 75 15.68 1.19 11.61
CA LYS A 75 16.63 2.02 12.33
C LYS A 75 17.75 2.53 11.42
N ALA A 76 18.33 1.68 10.57
CA ALA A 76 19.40 2.07 9.66
C ALA A 76 18.93 3.15 8.66
N LEU A 77 17.68 3.07 8.18
CA LEU A 77 17.08 4.08 7.30
C LEU A 77 16.79 5.40 8.02
N VAL A 78 16.38 5.34 9.28
CA VAL A 78 16.23 6.54 10.11
C VAL A 78 17.59 7.19 10.35
N ASP A 79 18.61 6.41 10.70
CA ASP A 79 19.96 6.91 10.98
C ASP A 79 20.58 7.60 9.75
N VAL A 80 20.45 7.01 8.55
CA VAL A 80 20.95 7.64 7.31
C VAL A 80 20.17 8.89 6.97
N SER A 81 18.85 8.88 7.10
CA SER A 81 18.02 10.07 6.86
C SER A 81 18.38 11.20 7.84
N ALA A 82 18.59 10.89 9.10
CA ALA A 82 19.00 11.85 10.12
C ALA A 82 20.41 12.41 9.84
N ALA A 83 21.34 11.59 9.37
CA ALA A 83 22.69 12.03 9.01
C ALA A 83 22.69 13.08 7.89
N TRP A 84 21.80 12.97 6.91
CA TRP A 84 21.73 13.91 5.78
C TRP A 84 20.84 15.12 6.04
N LEU A 85 19.79 14.99 6.85
CA LEU A 85 18.83 16.06 7.14
C LEU A 85 19.14 16.83 8.44
N GLY A 86 20.15 16.43 9.19
CA GLY A 86 20.69 17.21 10.32
C GLY A 86 21.11 18.62 9.88
N GLY A 87 20.93 19.62 10.76
CA GLY A 87 21.18 21.03 10.45
C GLY A 87 19.99 21.77 9.83
N ILE A 88 18.85 21.09 9.58
CA ILE A 88 17.61 21.72 9.10
C ILE A 88 16.63 21.82 10.27
N ARG A 89 15.93 22.95 10.39
CA ARG A 89 14.86 23.08 11.40
C ARG A 89 13.75 22.07 11.12
N GLY A 90 13.34 21.35 12.17
CA GLY A 90 12.35 20.29 12.03
C GLY A 90 12.90 19.00 11.41
N SER A 91 14.22 18.81 11.51
CA SER A 91 14.93 17.65 10.91
C SER A 91 14.26 16.31 11.18
N LEU A 92 13.79 16.02 12.40
CA LEU A 92 13.12 14.74 12.71
C LEU A 92 11.80 14.55 11.93
N GLY A 93 11.04 15.63 11.70
CA GLY A 93 9.86 15.55 10.83
C GLY A 93 10.21 15.22 9.37
N LEU A 94 11.27 15.86 8.84
CA LEU A 94 11.79 15.58 7.50
C LEU A 94 12.39 14.17 7.41
N VAL A 95 13.13 13.75 8.44
CA VAL A 95 13.65 12.37 8.59
C VAL A 95 12.50 11.36 8.53
N THR A 96 11.38 11.67 9.19
CA THR A 96 10.20 10.79 9.16
C THR A 96 9.70 10.59 7.73
N VAL A 97 9.52 11.66 6.96
CA VAL A 97 9.07 11.56 5.56
C VAL A 97 10.04 10.74 4.73
N VAL A 98 11.34 11.06 4.78
CA VAL A 98 12.35 10.37 3.97
C VAL A 98 12.54 8.92 4.39
N ALA A 99 12.64 8.66 5.69
CA ALA A 99 12.82 7.30 6.21
C ALA A 99 11.58 6.41 5.92
N CYS A 100 10.36 6.96 6.06
CA CYS A 100 9.13 6.25 5.67
C CYS A 100 9.12 5.96 4.17
N THR A 101 9.53 6.91 3.31
CA THR A 101 9.60 6.73 1.86
C THR A 101 10.59 5.62 1.48
N LEU A 102 11.79 5.62 2.08
CA LEU A 102 12.78 4.57 1.84
C LEU A 102 12.31 3.21 2.36
N PHE A 103 11.69 3.17 3.53
CA PHE A 103 11.16 1.94 4.10
C PHE A 103 9.92 1.43 3.34
N ALA A 104 9.13 2.33 2.79
CA ALA A 104 8.00 2.03 1.91
C ALA A 104 8.44 1.19 0.71
N ALA A 105 9.53 1.60 0.04
CA ALA A 105 10.13 0.88 -1.08
C ALA A 105 10.65 -0.53 -0.72
N ILE A 106 10.52 -0.94 0.53
CA ILE A 106 10.96 -2.25 1.03
C ILE A 106 9.78 -3.06 1.54
N CYS A 107 8.91 -2.42 2.32
CA CYS A 107 7.87 -3.08 3.10
C CYS A 107 6.56 -3.31 2.33
N GLY A 108 6.23 -2.42 1.39
CA GLY A 108 5.00 -2.50 0.59
C GLY A 108 3.69 -2.46 1.40
N SER A 109 3.74 -2.05 2.68
CA SER A 109 2.59 -2.03 3.59
C SER A 109 2.60 -0.76 4.45
N SER A 110 1.51 -0.01 4.40
CA SER A 110 1.34 1.22 5.17
C SER A 110 1.32 0.98 6.68
N VAL A 111 0.53 0.02 7.13
CA VAL A 111 0.38 -0.32 8.56
C VAL A 111 1.72 -0.74 9.16
N ALA A 112 2.48 -1.58 8.45
CA ALA A 112 3.78 -2.04 8.90
C ALA A 112 4.80 -0.89 8.94
N THR A 113 4.75 0.03 7.99
CA THR A 113 5.59 1.23 7.96
C THR A 113 5.27 2.17 9.12
N ALA A 114 3.98 2.48 9.34
CA ALA A 114 3.53 3.33 10.44
C ALA A 114 3.93 2.75 11.82
N LEU A 115 3.79 1.43 12.00
CA LEU A 115 4.19 0.74 13.22
C LEU A 115 5.70 0.79 13.44
N ALA A 116 6.49 0.38 12.43
CA ALA A 116 7.96 0.31 12.54
C ALA A 116 8.58 1.69 12.75
N MET A 117 8.17 2.68 11.98
CA MET A 117 8.71 4.04 12.08
C MET A 117 8.15 4.78 13.29
N GLY A 118 6.88 4.53 13.65
CA GLY A 118 6.25 5.12 14.82
C GLY A 118 6.94 4.73 16.12
N THR A 119 7.30 3.45 16.29
CA THR A 119 8.00 2.96 17.48
C THR A 119 9.40 3.57 17.65
N ILE A 120 10.06 3.98 16.57
CA ILE A 120 11.40 4.58 16.58
C ILE A 120 11.32 6.10 16.68
N LEU A 121 10.51 6.73 15.83
CA LEU A 121 10.54 8.19 15.63
C LEU A 121 9.65 8.93 16.61
N LEU A 122 8.53 8.36 17.06
CA LEU A 122 7.63 9.05 17.99
C LEU A 122 8.30 9.40 19.31
N PRO A 123 8.96 8.47 20.04
CA PRO A 123 9.69 8.82 21.26
C PRO A 123 10.76 9.86 21.01
N ALA A 124 11.55 9.72 19.95
CA ALA A 124 12.62 10.66 19.61
C ALA A 124 12.09 12.08 19.33
N MET A 125 10.95 12.20 18.65
CA MET A 125 10.32 13.51 18.40
C MET A 125 9.78 14.13 19.68
N LEU A 126 9.14 13.34 20.56
CA LEU A 126 8.60 13.83 21.83
C LEU A 126 9.72 14.29 22.78
N GLU A 127 10.82 13.55 22.88
CA GLU A 127 12.01 13.92 23.67
C GLU A 127 12.64 15.26 23.20
N LYS A 128 12.53 15.54 21.90
CA LYS A 128 13.01 16.80 21.30
C LYS A 128 11.99 17.93 21.35
N GLY A 129 10.84 17.74 21.99
CA GLY A 129 9.83 18.77 22.19
C GLY A 129 8.92 19.02 20.98
N TYR A 130 8.80 18.08 20.05
CA TYR A 130 7.80 18.17 18.99
C TYR A 130 6.39 17.98 19.56
N PRO A 131 5.39 18.76 19.07
CA PRO A 131 4.00 18.54 19.45
C PRO A 131 3.55 17.13 19.09
N ARG A 132 2.93 16.42 20.03
CA ARG A 132 2.51 15.02 19.86
C ARG A 132 1.60 14.83 18.65
N GLY A 133 0.60 15.71 18.47
CA GLY A 133 -0.28 15.65 17.31
C GLY A 133 0.47 15.79 15.97
N PHE A 134 1.49 16.66 15.89
CA PHE A 134 2.32 16.78 14.69
C PHE A 134 3.13 15.51 14.44
N ALA A 135 3.77 14.94 15.48
CA ALA A 135 4.54 13.72 15.35
C ALA A 135 3.68 12.54 14.87
N LEU A 136 2.49 12.37 15.46
CA LEU A 136 1.52 11.36 15.02
C LEU A 136 1.04 11.59 13.58
N GLY A 137 0.78 12.84 13.22
CA GLY A 137 0.35 13.22 11.88
C GLY A 137 1.38 12.89 10.81
N VAL A 138 2.63 13.30 10.99
CA VAL A 138 3.69 13.06 9.99
C VAL A 138 4.04 11.58 9.88
N ILE A 139 4.06 10.83 10.99
CA ILE A 139 4.33 9.38 10.97
C ILE A 139 3.19 8.63 10.26
N GLY A 140 1.94 8.93 10.63
CA GLY A 140 0.77 8.28 10.04
C GLY A 140 0.63 8.53 8.55
N ALA A 141 0.77 9.77 8.15
CA ALA A 141 0.69 10.14 6.74
C ALA A 141 1.88 9.61 5.93
N SER A 142 3.12 9.75 6.42
CA SER A 142 4.28 9.23 5.68
C SER A 142 4.29 7.71 5.60
N GLY A 143 3.67 7.02 6.58
CA GLY A 143 3.49 5.58 6.55
C GLY A 143 2.64 5.10 5.38
N THR A 144 1.69 5.91 4.89
CA THR A 144 0.80 5.53 3.79
C THR A 144 1.51 5.40 2.46
N ILE A 145 2.63 6.10 2.24
CA ILE A 145 3.45 6.01 1.02
C ILE A 145 3.78 4.55 0.67
N GLY A 146 3.80 3.66 1.68
CA GLY A 146 4.17 2.25 1.53
C GLY A 146 3.31 1.40 0.60
N ILE A 147 2.13 1.86 0.20
CA ILE A 147 1.30 1.12 -0.76
C ILE A 147 1.38 1.65 -2.19
N VAL A 148 1.98 2.81 -2.40
CA VAL A 148 2.13 3.43 -3.72
C VAL A 148 3.53 3.18 -4.29
N ILE A 149 4.59 3.35 -3.48
CA ILE A 149 5.96 3.12 -3.92
C ILE A 149 6.26 1.61 -4.02
N PRO A 150 6.80 1.12 -5.16
CA PRO A 150 7.10 -0.30 -5.35
C PRO A 150 8.32 -0.79 -4.53
N PRO A 151 8.33 -2.10 -4.18
CA PRO A 151 7.30 -3.10 -4.44
C PRO A 151 6.08 -2.94 -3.51
N SER A 152 4.89 -2.92 -4.09
CA SER A 152 3.63 -2.74 -3.38
C SER A 152 2.73 -3.97 -3.50
N LEU A 153 2.25 -4.48 -2.36
CA LEU A 153 1.32 -5.61 -2.33
C LEU A 153 -0.02 -5.28 -3.01
N ALA A 154 -0.49 -4.04 -2.88
CA ALA A 154 -1.73 -3.59 -3.52
C ALA A 154 -1.60 -3.59 -5.05
N LEU A 155 -0.47 -3.13 -5.60
CA LEU A 155 -0.21 -3.13 -7.04
C LEU A 155 -0.03 -4.55 -7.60
N ILE A 156 0.59 -5.47 -6.84
CA ILE A 156 0.69 -6.88 -7.23
C ILE A 156 -0.71 -7.48 -7.33
N LEU A 157 -1.54 -7.30 -6.30
CA LEU A 157 -2.92 -7.80 -6.30
C LEU A 157 -3.77 -7.18 -7.40
N TYR A 158 -3.61 -5.88 -7.65
CA TYR A 158 -4.27 -5.21 -8.75
C TYR A 158 -3.90 -5.85 -10.08
N GLY A 159 -2.60 -6.07 -10.32
CA GLY A 159 -2.11 -6.71 -11.54
C GLY A 159 -2.67 -8.11 -11.77
N ILE A 160 -2.81 -8.90 -10.71
CA ILE A 160 -3.39 -10.24 -10.76
C ILE A 160 -4.87 -10.20 -11.13
N VAL A 161 -5.65 -9.33 -10.46
CA VAL A 161 -7.11 -9.25 -10.64
C VAL A 161 -7.50 -8.62 -11.97
N THR A 162 -6.69 -7.70 -12.49
CA THR A 162 -6.97 -6.97 -13.73
C THR A 162 -6.13 -7.45 -14.92
N GLU A 163 -5.34 -8.52 -14.73
CA GLU A 163 -4.43 -9.09 -15.74
C GLU A 163 -3.41 -8.07 -16.29
N GLN A 164 -3.04 -7.07 -15.48
CA GLN A 164 -2.06 -6.07 -15.85
C GLN A 164 -0.64 -6.48 -15.45
N SER A 165 0.35 -6.01 -16.23
CA SER A 165 1.77 -6.25 -15.95
C SER A 165 2.20 -5.60 -14.63
N VAL A 166 2.55 -6.39 -13.61
CA VAL A 166 3.01 -5.90 -12.31
C VAL A 166 4.24 -4.98 -12.43
N PRO A 167 5.26 -5.27 -13.25
CA PRO A 167 6.36 -4.32 -13.48
C PRO A 167 5.90 -2.97 -14.02
N ARG A 168 4.91 -2.96 -14.95
CA ARG A 168 4.35 -1.72 -15.48
C ARG A 168 3.61 -0.92 -14.40
N LEU A 169 2.86 -1.60 -13.52
CA LEU A 169 2.19 -0.99 -12.37
C LEU A 169 3.20 -0.39 -11.37
N PHE A 170 4.30 -1.08 -11.14
CA PHE A 170 5.35 -0.59 -10.24
C PHE A 170 5.96 0.73 -10.76
N LEU A 171 6.27 0.83 -12.06
CA LEU A 171 6.75 2.08 -12.64
C LEU A 171 5.75 3.21 -12.49
N ALA A 172 4.46 2.90 -12.69
CA ALA A 172 3.39 3.89 -12.56
C ALA A 172 3.29 4.49 -11.15
N GLY A 173 3.66 3.74 -10.11
CA GLY A 173 3.62 4.18 -8.71
C GLY A 173 4.79 5.09 -8.29
N ILE A 174 5.93 5.07 -9.00
CA ILE A 174 7.13 5.80 -8.56
C ILE A 174 6.91 7.31 -8.54
N MET A 175 6.48 7.90 -9.66
CA MET A 175 6.33 9.36 -9.74
C MET A 175 5.24 9.91 -8.81
N PRO A 176 4.04 9.30 -8.72
CA PRO A 176 3.03 9.68 -7.73
C PRO A 176 3.53 9.58 -6.29
N GLY A 177 4.21 8.49 -5.93
CA GLY A 177 4.78 8.32 -4.59
C GLY A 177 5.84 9.37 -4.25
N LEU A 178 6.71 9.74 -5.21
CA LEU A 178 7.68 10.81 -5.03
C LEU A 178 7.02 12.20 -4.96
N LEU A 179 5.97 12.45 -5.73
CA LEU A 179 5.19 13.68 -5.65
C LEU A 179 4.59 13.85 -4.24
N GLN A 180 4.00 12.80 -3.73
CA GLN A 180 3.42 12.78 -2.39
C GLN A 180 4.47 13.00 -1.31
N ALA A 181 5.59 12.24 -1.36
CA ALA A 181 6.71 12.41 -0.43
C ALA A 181 7.26 13.84 -0.48
N GLY A 182 7.38 14.42 -1.67
CA GLY A 182 7.76 15.81 -1.88
C GLY A 182 6.78 16.81 -1.27
N ALA A 183 5.48 16.60 -1.45
CA ALA A 183 4.43 17.44 -0.86
C ALA A 183 4.49 17.40 0.68
N PHE A 184 4.65 16.21 1.27
CA PHE A 184 4.81 16.07 2.71
C PHE A 184 6.11 16.72 3.20
N PHE A 185 7.20 16.54 2.48
CA PHE A 185 8.49 17.15 2.82
C PHE A 185 8.39 18.69 2.83
N VAL A 186 7.82 19.28 1.82
CA VAL A 186 7.63 20.74 1.71
C VAL A 186 6.73 21.26 2.84
N TRP A 187 5.61 20.58 3.10
CA TRP A 187 4.71 20.94 4.19
C TRP A 187 5.39 20.88 5.56
N VAL A 188 6.08 19.77 5.86
CA VAL A 188 6.80 19.58 7.13
C VAL A 188 7.88 20.65 7.29
N TRP A 189 8.65 20.91 6.25
CA TRP A 189 9.69 21.94 6.26
C TRP A 189 9.13 23.34 6.52
N TRP A 190 8.05 23.70 5.84
CA TRP A 190 7.40 24.99 6.02
C TRP A 190 6.80 25.13 7.43
N TYR A 191 6.09 24.10 7.90
CA TYR A 191 5.47 24.08 9.22
C TYR A 191 6.50 24.15 10.34
N ALA A 192 7.59 23.40 10.24
CA ALA A 192 8.67 23.39 11.20
C ALA A 192 9.40 24.75 11.30
N ARG A 193 9.58 25.43 10.17
CA ARG A 193 10.16 26.79 10.17
C ARG A 193 9.24 27.79 10.84
N ARG A 194 7.95 27.73 10.54
CA ARG A 194 6.97 28.67 11.10
C ARG A 194 6.81 28.50 12.62
N ASN A 195 6.93 27.29 13.13
CA ASN A 195 6.76 26.99 14.56
C ASN A 195 8.08 26.88 15.31
N ASN A 196 9.21 27.28 14.71
CA ASN A 196 10.55 27.25 15.31
C ASN A 196 10.93 25.91 15.95
N PHE A 197 10.68 24.80 15.24
CA PHE A 197 11.02 23.46 15.72
C PHE A 197 12.53 23.30 15.94
N PRO A 198 12.94 22.41 16.83
CA PRO A 198 14.35 22.16 17.13
C PRO A 198 15.11 21.69 15.88
N MET A 199 16.40 21.99 15.89
CA MET A 199 17.33 21.62 14.83
C MET A 199 18.36 20.67 15.42
N GLU A 200 18.52 19.49 14.81
CA GLU A 200 19.58 18.57 15.16
C GLU A 200 20.93 19.07 14.63
N PRO A 201 22.03 18.80 15.32
CA PRO A 201 23.35 19.18 14.82
C PRO A 201 23.67 18.48 13.51
N SER A 202 24.31 19.22 12.59
CA SER A 202 24.78 18.60 11.34
C SER A 202 26.03 17.78 11.61
N LEU A 203 26.07 16.56 11.07
CA LEU A 203 27.25 15.70 11.16
C LEU A 203 28.32 16.08 10.12
N PRO A 204 29.61 15.88 10.42
CA PRO A 204 30.69 15.96 9.44
C PRO A 204 30.47 15.01 8.25
N MET A 205 30.96 15.38 7.08
CA MET A 205 30.77 14.58 5.85
C MET A 205 31.29 13.13 6.00
N ALA A 206 32.40 12.94 6.69
CA ALA A 206 32.96 11.61 6.94
C ALA A 206 32.00 10.71 7.71
N ASP A 207 31.31 11.24 8.73
CA ASP A 207 30.33 10.49 9.51
C ASP A 207 29.07 10.21 8.69
N ARG A 208 28.61 11.18 7.87
CA ARG A 208 27.47 10.97 6.94
C ARG A 208 27.76 9.81 6.00
N LEU A 209 28.93 9.80 5.36
CA LEU A 209 29.35 8.73 4.46
C LEU A 209 29.47 7.38 5.18
N ARG A 210 30.03 7.37 6.39
CA ARG A 210 30.14 6.15 7.21
C ARG A 210 28.75 5.57 7.54
N ILE A 211 27.79 6.41 7.93
CA ILE A 211 26.42 5.99 8.22
C ILE A 211 25.73 5.50 6.93
N THR A 212 25.94 6.20 5.80
CA THR A 212 25.38 5.78 4.49
C THR A 212 25.88 4.41 4.07
N VAL A 213 27.19 4.15 4.19
CA VAL A 213 27.78 2.83 3.88
C VAL A 213 27.17 1.73 4.76
N ARG A 214 26.92 2.01 6.03
CA ARG A 214 26.26 1.06 6.94
C ARG A 214 24.78 0.81 6.57
N ALA A 215 24.12 1.75 5.92
CA ALA A 215 22.73 1.61 5.48
C ALA A 215 22.61 0.95 4.08
N LEU A 216 23.71 0.83 3.30
CA LEU A 216 23.69 0.20 1.97
C LEU A 216 23.05 -1.19 1.94
N PRO A 217 23.32 -2.10 2.91
CA PRO A 217 22.67 -3.40 2.93
C PRO A 217 21.12 -3.30 3.01
N ALA A 218 20.57 -2.28 3.69
CA ALA A 218 19.13 -2.06 3.75
C ALA A 218 18.56 -1.70 2.36
N LEU A 219 19.28 -0.89 1.60
CA LEU A 219 18.88 -0.45 0.28
C LEU A 219 19.11 -1.53 -0.80
N ALA A 220 19.89 -2.58 -0.50
CA ALA A 220 20.13 -3.67 -1.44
C ALA A 220 18.83 -4.38 -1.86
N VAL A 221 17.88 -4.55 -0.93
CA VAL A 221 16.62 -5.27 -1.23
C VAL A 221 15.81 -4.58 -2.33
N PRO A 222 15.38 -3.30 -2.20
CA PRO A 222 14.64 -2.63 -3.27
C PRO A 222 15.45 -2.50 -4.56
N ILE A 223 16.76 -2.26 -4.46
CA ILE A 223 17.63 -2.14 -5.65
C ILE A 223 17.65 -3.45 -6.42
N VAL A 224 17.87 -4.58 -5.76
CA VAL A 224 17.92 -5.90 -6.41
C VAL A 224 16.57 -6.24 -7.07
N VAL A 225 15.46 -5.93 -6.41
CA VAL A 225 14.13 -6.14 -6.97
C VAL A 225 13.92 -5.29 -8.22
N LEU A 226 14.15 -3.99 -8.13
CA LEU A 226 13.89 -3.07 -9.24
C LEU A 226 14.85 -3.32 -10.42
N VAL A 227 16.15 -3.44 -10.15
CA VAL A 227 17.16 -3.73 -11.19
C VAL A 227 16.93 -5.10 -11.81
N GLY A 228 16.61 -6.11 -11.02
CA GLY A 228 16.33 -7.46 -11.50
C GLY A 228 15.12 -7.51 -12.45
N ILE A 229 14.03 -6.86 -12.07
CA ILE A 229 12.78 -6.84 -12.87
C ILE A 229 12.97 -5.97 -14.12
N TYR A 230 13.45 -4.73 -14.00
CA TYR A 230 13.56 -3.81 -15.14
C TYR A 230 14.76 -4.11 -16.05
N GLY A 231 15.78 -4.78 -15.52
CA GLY A 231 16.86 -5.33 -16.32
C GLY A 231 16.47 -6.57 -17.12
N GLY A 232 15.24 -7.08 -16.96
CA GLY A 232 14.78 -8.30 -17.62
C GLY A 232 15.52 -9.56 -17.15
N ILE A 233 16.19 -9.51 -15.99
CA ILE A 233 17.03 -10.60 -15.47
C ILE A 233 16.18 -11.64 -14.76
N VAL A 234 15.13 -11.20 -14.05
CA VAL A 234 14.26 -12.04 -13.23
C VAL A 234 12.78 -11.65 -13.39
N THR A 235 11.92 -12.63 -13.20
CA THR A 235 10.46 -12.42 -13.07
C THR A 235 10.10 -11.79 -11.73
N VAL A 236 8.87 -11.33 -11.57
CA VAL A 236 8.37 -10.76 -10.30
C VAL A 236 8.47 -11.77 -9.15
N THR A 237 8.20 -13.05 -9.41
CA THR A 237 8.25 -14.11 -8.40
C THR A 237 9.67 -14.44 -7.99
N GLU A 238 10.60 -14.52 -8.96
CA GLU A 238 12.03 -14.71 -8.67
C GLU A 238 12.60 -13.50 -7.90
N ALA A 239 12.23 -12.27 -8.30
CA ALA A 239 12.60 -11.06 -7.57
C ALA A 239 12.10 -11.08 -6.11
N ALA A 240 10.88 -11.57 -5.87
CA ALA A 240 10.33 -11.73 -4.53
C ALA A 240 11.11 -12.76 -3.69
N ALA A 241 11.53 -13.89 -4.30
CA ALA A 241 12.35 -14.91 -3.64
C ALA A 241 13.74 -14.37 -3.29
N ILE A 242 14.36 -13.65 -4.22
CA ILE A 242 15.65 -12.99 -3.99
C ILE A 242 15.51 -11.93 -2.90
N ALA A 243 14.43 -11.10 -2.94
CA ALA A 243 14.16 -10.10 -1.91
C ALA A 243 14.04 -10.73 -0.52
N ALA A 244 13.30 -11.83 -0.37
CA ALA A 244 13.17 -12.54 0.90
C ALA A 244 14.51 -13.08 1.40
N THR A 245 15.31 -13.66 0.51
CA THR A 245 16.62 -14.20 0.84
C THR A 245 17.59 -13.08 1.24
N VAL A 246 17.69 -12.02 0.46
CA VAL A 246 18.55 -10.86 0.76
C VAL A 246 18.10 -10.18 2.05
N ALA A 247 16.79 -10.00 2.26
CA ALA A 247 16.25 -9.44 3.49
C ALA A 247 16.60 -10.26 4.73
N LEU A 248 16.53 -11.59 4.63
CA LEU A 248 16.95 -12.51 5.70
C LEU A 248 18.44 -12.36 6.01
N LEU A 249 19.30 -12.41 4.98
CA LEU A 249 20.75 -12.28 5.14
C LEU A 249 21.14 -10.92 5.73
N VAL A 250 20.56 -9.84 5.22
CA VAL A 250 20.79 -8.48 5.73
C VAL A 250 20.40 -8.38 7.20
N SER A 251 19.24 -8.93 7.56
CA SER A 251 18.71 -8.87 8.92
C SER A 251 19.53 -9.70 9.92
N LEU A 252 20.03 -10.87 9.52
CA LEU A 252 20.81 -11.76 10.39
C LEU A 252 22.29 -11.39 10.49
N ILE A 253 22.92 -11.05 9.35
CA ILE A 253 24.38 -10.88 9.26
C ILE A 253 24.78 -9.43 9.55
N PHE A 254 24.15 -8.48 8.87
CA PHE A 254 24.56 -7.06 8.95
C PHE A 254 23.96 -6.35 10.16
N TYR A 255 22.65 -6.43 10.36
CA TYR A 255 21.98 -5.69 11.44
C TYR A 255 21.76 -6.50 12.71
N ARG A 256 21.80 -7.84 12.61
CA ARG A 256 21.60 -8.76 13.75
C ARG A 256 20.33 -8.41 14.56
N GLY A 257 19.28 -8.02 13.86
CA GLY A 257 18.04 -7.54 14.46
C GLY A 257 17.25 -8.63 15.19
N PHE A 258 17.47 -9.90 14.83
CA PHE A 258 16.95 -11.07 15.53
C PHE A 258 17.96 -12.23 15.49
N ARG A 259 17.80 -13.20 16.41
CA ARG A 259 18.67 -14.38 16.50
C ARG A 259 18.23 -15.46 15.52
N ILE A 260 19.15 -16.31 15.07
CA ILE A 260 18.84 -17.44 14.17
C ILE A 260 17.70 -18.31 14.74
N GLY A 261 17.65 -18.54 16.06
CA GLY A 261 16.56 -19.29 16.69
C GLY A 261 15.17 -18.64 16.56
N GLN A 262 15.09 -17.32 16.27
CA GLN A 262 13.85 -16.59 16.06
C GLN A 262 13.40 -16.60 14.59
N THR A 263 14.24 -17.05 13.67
CA THR A 263 13.93 -17.06 12.24
C THR A 263 12.67 -17.85 11.93
N VAL A 264 12.48 -19.00 12.59
CA VAL A 264 11.30 -19.84 12.39
C VAL A 264 10.02 -19.12 12.82
N SER A 265 10.03 -18.40 13.95
CA SER A 265 8.87 -17.62 14.40
C SER A 265 8.55 -16.47 13.45
N VAL A 266 9.56 -15.77 12.93
CA VAL A 266 9.38 -14.69 11.95
C VAL A 266 8.78 -15.22 10.65
N ILE A 267 9.27 -16.37 10.16
CA ILE A 267 8.71 -17.05 8.99
C ILE A 267 7.26 -17.47 9.24
N ALA A 268 6.98 -18.08 10.39
CA ALA A 268 5.64 -18.52 10.73
C ALA A 268 4.63 -17.36 10.79
N ASP A 269 5.02 -16.22 11.35
CA ASP A 269 4.17 -15.01 11.40
C ASP A 269 3.97 -14.42 10.00
N ALA A 270 5.01 -14.40 9.17
CA ALA A 270 4.92 -13.97 7.78
C ALA A 270 4.00 -14.87 6.95
N LEU A 271 4.15 -16.19 7.07
CA LEU A 271 3.31 -17.17 6.37
C LEU A 271 1.86 -17.12 6.84
N ARG A 272 1.61 -16.89 8.14
CA ARG A 272 0.25 -16.70 8.67
C ARG A 272 -0.42 -15.47 8.04
N SER A 273 0.31 -14.36 7.98
CA SER A 273 -0.17 -13.12 7.33
C SER A 273 -0.41 -13.33 5.83
N ALA A 274 0.53 -13.96 5.13
CA ALA A 274 0.40 -14.28 3.72
C ALA A 274 -0.78 -15.23 3.44
N GLY A 275 -0.96 -16.27 4.29
CA GLY A 275 -2.08 -17.21 4.19
C GLY A 275 -3.44 -16.52 4.31
N THR A 276 -3.57 -15.53 5.21
CA THR A 276 -4.79 -14.73 5.33
C THR A 276 -5.05 -13.96 4.02
N ILE A 277 -4.04 -13.32 3.45
CA ILE A 277 -4.17 -12.60 2.17
C ILE A 277 -4.55 -13.57 1.05
N MET A 278 -3.91 -14.74 0.97
CA MET A 278 -4.21 -15.76 -0.04
C MET A 278 -5.65 -16.29 0.06
N LEU A 279 -6.18 -16.45 1.27
CA LEU A 279 -7.58 -16.84 1.49
C LEU A 279 -8.55 -15.76 1.01
N ILE A 280 -8.24 -14.48 1.27
CA ILE A 280 -9.06 -13.37 0.76
C ILE A 280 -9.04 -13.36 -0.77
N VAL A 281 -7.84 -13.50 -1.38
CA VAL A 281 -7.69 -13.55 -2.85
C VAL A 281 -8.48 -14.71 -3.44
N ALA A 282 -8.36 -15.90 -2.88
CA ALA A 282 -9.05 -17.10 -3.36
C ALA A 282 -10.58 -16.92 -3.43
N THR A 283 -11.16 -16.45 -2.32
CA THR A 283 -12.62 -16.24 -2.23
C THR A 283 -13.10 -15.08 -3.11
N ALA A 284 -12.28 -14.04 -3.23
CA ALA A 284 -12.59 -12.88 -4.07
C ALA A 284 -12.50 -13.20 -5.57
N LEU A 285 -11.57 -14.06 -5.99
CA LEU A 285 -11.51 -14.51 -7.40
C LEU A 285 -12.74 -15.32 -7.78
N ALA A 286 -13.26 -16.17 -6.88
CA ALA A 286 -14.53 -16.86 -7.11
C ALA A 286 -15.70 -15.87 -7.24
N PHE A 287 -15.75 -14.84 -6.39
CA PHE A 287 -16.74 -13.75 -6.51
C PHE A 287 -16.57 -12.98 -7.81
N GLY A 288 -15.34 -12.60 -8.18
CA GLY A 288 -15.02 -11.88 -9.41
C GLY A 288 -15.41 -12.65 -10.67
N HIS A 289 -15.17 -13.96 -10.69
CA HIS A 289 -15.57 -14.83 -11.80
C HIS A 289 -17.10 -14.83 -12.00
N TRP A 290 -17.85 -15.05 -10.92
CA TRP A 290 -19.31 -14.97 -10.96
C TRP A 290 -19.78 -13.58 -11.43
N MET A 291 -19.15 -12.52 -10.94
CA MET A 291 -19.49 -11.14 -11.29
C MET A 291 -19.34 -10.91 -12.81
N THR A 292 -18.26 -11.39 -13.40
CA THR A 292 -17.99 -11.30 -14.84
C THR A 292 -19.04 -12.07 -15.66
N GLU A 293 -19.34 -13.30 -15.27
CA GLU A 293 -20.36 -14.14 -15.94
C GLU A 293 -21.78 -13.58 -15.81
N SER A 294 -22.08 -12.89 -14.70
CA SER A 294 -23.40 -12.28 -14.46
C SER A 294 -23.73 -11.13 -15.41
N GLY A 295 -22.74 -10.63 -16.16
CA GLY A 295 -22.87 -9.49 -17.07
C GLY A 295 -23.06 -8.14 -16.38
N VAL A 296 -22.84 -8.05 -15.07
CA VAL A 296 -22.93 -6.76 -14.32
C VAL A 296 -21.96 -5.73 -14.87
N PRO A 297 -20.68 -6.04 -15.17
CA PRO A 297 -19.76 -5.07 -15.75
C PRO A 297 -20.25 -4.51 -17.10
N ALA A 298 -20.77 -5.39 -17.97
CA ALA A 298 -21.31 -4.96 -19.27
C ALA A 298 -22.51 -4.00 -19.11
N LYS A 299 -23.40 -4.26 -18.14
CA LYS A 299 -24.52 -3.36 -17.82
C LYS A 299 -24.03 -2.02 -17.29
N LEU A 300 -22.98 -1.99 -16.47
CA LEU A 300 -22.36 -0.77 -15.97
C LEU A 300 -21.82 0.07 -17.14
N VAL A 301 -21.07 -0.55 -18.05
CA VAL A 301 -20.55 0.11 -19.28
C VAL A 301 -21.70 0.70 -20.11
N THR A 302 -22.71 -0.11 -20.42
CA THR A 302 -23.86 0.36 -21.22
C THR A 302 -24.60 1.51 -20.53
N TRP A 303 -24.78 1.44 -19.23
CA TRP A 303 -25.42 2.50 -18.46
C TRP A 303 -24.60 3.80 -18.48
N THR A 304 -23.27 3.70 -18.26
CA THR A 304 -22.38 4.86 -18.24
C THR A 304 -22.30 5.53 -19.61
N LEU A 305 -22.14 4.74 -20.69
CA LEU A 305 -22.11 5.25 -22.06
C LEU A 305 -23.46 5.83 -22.48
N GLY A 306 -24.59 5.21 -22.06
CA GLY A 306 -25.94 5.68 -22.37
C GLY A 306 -26.29 7.03 -21.72
N HIS A 307 -25.61 7.37 -20.59
CA HIS A 307 -25.77 8.67 -19.93
C HIS A 307 -24.71 9.70 -20.35
N HIS A 308 -23.88 9.36 -21.36
CA HIS A 308 -22.84 10.25 -21.90
C HIS A 308 -21.88 10.80 -20.84
N PHE A 309 -21.55 9.98 -19.81
CA PHE A 309 -20.55 10.40 -18.82
C PHE A 309 -19.21 10.69 -19.52
N ALA A 310 -18.69 11.87 -19.30
CA ALA A 310 -17.31 12.17 -19.70
C ALA A 310 -16.32 11.40 -18.81
N THR A 311 -15.13 11.07 -19.33
CA THR A 311 -14.10 10.33 -18.59
C THR A 311 -13.79 10.97 -17.24
N TRP A 312 -13.72 12.31 -17.17
CA TRP A 312 -13.43 13.02 -15.94
C TRP A 312 -14.55 12.88 -14.88
N GLU A 313 -15.83 12.83 -15.31
CA GLU A 313 -16.97 12.62 -14.42
C GLU A 313 -16.98 11.21 -13.85
N PHE A 314 -16.67 10.23 -14.68
CA PHE A 314 -16.51 8.84 -14.25
C PHE A 314 -15.39 8.74 -13.20
N LEU A 315 -14.21 9.32 -13.45
CA LEU A 315 -13.10 9.29 -12.50
C LEU A 315 -13.44 10.01 -11.19
N LEU A 316 -14.17 11.13 -11.24
CA LEU A 316 -14.65 11.81 -10.04
C LEU A 316 -15.60 10.92 -9.24
N ALA A 317 -16.58 10.32 -9.91
CA ALA A 317 -17.54 9.40 -9.26
C ALA A 317 -16.82 8.20 -8.63
N MET A 318 -15.79 7.65 -9.32
CA MET A 318 -14.98 6.56 -8.78
C MET A 318 -14.16 7.00 -7.55
N ASN A 319 -13.55 8.18 -7.57
CA ASN A 319 -12.85 8.71 -6.40
C ASN A 319 -13.78 8.84 -5.18
N VAL A 320 -14.99 9.40 -5.38
CA VAL A 320 -15.97 9.52 -4.29
C VAL A 320 -16.39 8.13 -3.79
N LEU A 321 -16.68 7.21 -4.69
CA LEU A 321 -17.05 5.83 -4.34
C LEU A 321 -15.95 5.13 -3.54
N LEU A 322 -14.70 5.23 -4.01
CA LEU A 322 -13.57 4.56 -3.37
C LEU A 322 -13.24 5.18 -2.01
N LEU A 323 -13.35 6.50 -1.85
CA LEU A 323 -13.21 7.17 -0.55
C LEU A 323 -14.28 6.71 0.44
N VAL A 324 -15.52 6.59 0.00
CA VAL A 324 -16.62 6.08 0.84
C VAL A 324 -16.42 4.62 1.21
N LEU A 325 -16.06 3.76 0.24
CA LEU A 325 -15.78 2.35 0.51
C LEU A 325 -14.57 2.17 1.44
N GLY A 326 -13.55 2.99 1.28
CA GLY A 326 -12.37 2.99 2.13
C GLY A 326 -12.64 3.36 3.59
N CYS A 327 -13.78 4.00 3.90
CA CYS A 327 -14.21 4.19 5.28
C CYS A 327 -14.51 2.88 6.01
N PHE A 328 -14.81 1.80 5.28
CA PHE A 328 -15.28 0.53 5.85
C PHE A 328 -14.40 -0.66 5.47
N LEU A 329 -13.71 -0.58 4.33
CA LEU A 329 -12.93 -1.68 3.77
C LEU A 329 -11.45 -1.36 3.78
N GLU A 330 -10.66 -2.37 4.10
CA GLU A 330 -9.21 -2.29 3.92
C GLU A 330 -8.82 -2.45 2.43
N VAL A 331 -7.59 -2.08 2.09
CA VAL A 331 -7.09 -1.99 0.71
C VAL A 331 -7.32 -3.28 -0.10
N VAL A 332 -6.97 -4.45 0.47
CA VAL A 332 -7.09 -5.74 -0.22
C VAL A 332 -8.55 -6.09 -0.47
N ALA A 333 -9.40 -5.92 0.55
CA ALA A 333 -10.82 -6.19 0.46
C ALA A 333 -11.52 -5.28 -0.56
N ALA A 334 -11.23 -3.99 -0.54
CA ALA A 334 -11.79 -3.03 -1.49
C ALA A 334 -11.37 -3.36 -2.93
N LEU A 335 -10.08 -3.68 -3.15
CA LEU A 335 -9.56 -4.05 -4.45
C LEU A 335 -10.28 -5.27 -5.02
N LEU A 336 -10.34 -6.33 -4.23
CA LEU A 336 -10.89 -7.61 -4.68
C LEU A 336 -12.41 -7.58 -4.86
N LEU A 337 -13.10 -6.67 -4.18
CA LEU A 337 -14.54 -6.46 -4.35
C LEU A 337 -14.85 -5.60 -5.58
N VAL A 338 -14.09 -4.54 -5.77
CA VAL A 338 -14.42 -3.47 -6.73
C VAL A 338 -13.84 -3.74 -8.12
N MET A 339 -12.59 -4.24 -8.20
CA MET A 339 -11.90 -4.36 -9.48
C MET A 339 -12.52 -5.36 -10.44
N PRO A 340 -13.07 -6.53 -10.04
CA PRO A 340 -13.78 -7.40 -10.98
C PRO A 340 -14.98 -6.73 -11.69
N ILE A 341 -15.57 -5.72 -11.05
CA ILE A 341 -16.68 -4.95 -11.60
C ILE A 341 -16.18 -3.82 -12.51
N LEU A 342 -15.16 -3.08 -12.06
CA LEU A 342 -14.69 -1.87 -12.73
C LEU A 342 -13.68 -2.12 -13.84
N ALA A 343 -12.79 -3.11 -13.71
CA ALA A 343 -11.70 -3.32 -14.66
C ALA A 343 -12.20 -3.50 -16.11
N PRO A 344 -13.26 -4.29 -16.40
CA PRO A 344 -13.79 -4.41 -17.75
C PRO A 344 -14.39 -3.10 -18.30
N ALA A 345 -14.76 -2.16 -17.42
CA ALA A 345 -15.36 -0.89 -17.81
C ALA A 345 -14.34 0.20 -18.13
N LEU A 346 -13.09 0.10 -17.66
CA LEU A 346 -12.10 1.16 -17.77
C LEU A 346 -11.78 1.52 -19.23
N ILE A 347 -11.40 0.53 -20.04
CA ILE A 347 -10.99 0.75 -21.44
C ILE A 347 -12.14 1.35 -22.27
N PRO A 348 -13.38 0.81 -22.23
CA PRO A 348 -14.52 1.40 -22.94
C PRO A 348 -14.81 2.86 -22.54
N LEU A 349 -14.45 3.25 -21.31
CA LEU A 349 -14.66 4.62 -20.80
C LEU A 349 -13.43 5.52 -21.01
N GLY A 350 -12.43 5.06 -21.77
CA GLY A 350 -11.23 5.83 -22.10
C GLY A 350 -10.24 5.98 -20.93
N VAL A 351 -10.27 5.05 -19.97
CA VAL A 351 -9.36 5.05 -18.81
C VAL A 351 -8.33 3.92 -18.96
N ASP A 352 -7.04 4.25 -18.93
CA ASP A 352 -5.98 3.25 -18.91
C ASP A 352 -5.99 2.50 -17.56
N PRO A 353 -6.03 1.14 -17.56
CA PRO A 353 -6.05 0.34 -16.33
C PRO A 353 -4.82 0.55 -15.43
N VAL A 354 -3.64 0.83 -16.02
CA VAL A 354 -2.42 1.10 -15.25
C VAL A 354 -2.54 2.45 -14.54
N HIS A 355 -3.04 3.48 -15.23
CA HIS A 355 -3.34 4.78 -14.63
C HIS A 355 -4.35 4.64 -13.47
N PHE A 356 -5.46 3.91 -13.71
CA PHE A 356 -6.49 3.70 -12.71
C PHE A 356 -5.96 2.93 -11.48
N SER A 357 -4.98 2.03 -11.65
CA SER A 357 -4.36 1.33 -10.52
C SER A 357 -3.80 2.28 -9.47
N ILE A 358 -3.20 3.38 -9.93
CA ILE A 358 -2.61 4.38 -9.03
C ILE A 358 -3.70 5.24 -8.40
N ILE A 359 -4.72 5.62 -9.15
CA ILE A 359 -5.90 6.31 -8.60
C ILE A 359 -6.54 5.45 -7.51
N PHE A 360 -6.77 4.17 -7.78
CA PHE A 360 -7.31 3.22 -6.82
C PHE A 360 -6.44 3.13 -5.56
N THR A 361 -5.14 2.86 -5.75
CA THR A 361 -4.20 2.68 -4.64
C THR A 361 -4.10 3.95 -3.79
N HIS A 362 -4.12 5.13 -4.41
CA HIS A 362 -4.06 6.41 -3.69
C HIS A 362 -5.35 6.70 -2.90
N ASN A 363 -6.54 6.35 -3.44
CA ASN A 363 -7.78 6.39 -2.67
C ASN A 363 -7.71 5.47 -1.43
N MET A 364 -7.18 4.26 -1.60
CA MET A 364 -7.02 3.31 -0.50
C MET A 364 -5.96 3.76 0.51
N GLU A 365 -4.96 4.51 0.07
CA GLU A 365 -3.99 5.17 0.94
C GLU A 365 -4.66 6.17 1.87
N ILE A 366 -5.51 7.02 1.31
CA ILE A 366 -6.32 7.98 2.07
C ILE A 366 -7.20 7.24 3.08
N ALA A 367 -7.82 6.14 2.67
CA ALA A 367 -8.66 5.31 3.52
C ALA A 367 -7.97 4.82 4.80
N LEU A 368 -6.66 4.57 4.75
CA LEU A 368 -5.88 4.10 5.91
C LEU A 368 -5.73 5.15 7.02
N ILE A 369 -5.90 6.44 6.69
CA ILE A 369 -5.80 7.56 7.64
C ILE A 369 -7.08 8.39 7.75
N HIS A 370 -8.12 8.00 7.02
CA HIS A 370 -9.40 8.71 7.01
C HIS A 370 -10.36 8.16 8.07
N PRO A 371 -11.01 9.00 8.89
CA PRO A 371 -12.11 8.58 9.77
C PRO A 371 -13.29 7.99 8.94
N PRO A 372 -14.08 7.04 9.46
CA PRO A 372 -14.14 6.59 10.86
C PRO A 372 -13.18 5.43 11.22
N VAL A 373 -12.75 4.59 10.26
CA VAL A 373 -11.97 3.40 10.60
C VAL A 373 -10.46 3.65 10.55
N GLY A 374 -9.90 4.03 9.42
CA GLY A 374 -8.48 4.36 9.21
C GLY A 374 -7.48 3.54 10.04
N LEU A 375 -7.03 2.38 9.55
CA LEU A 375 -6.20 1.44 10.33
C LEU A 375 -4.97 2.09 10.97
N ASN A 376 -4.31 3.02 10.27
CA ASN A 376 -3.15 3.72 10.81
C ASN A 376 -3.49 4.62 12.01
N LEU A 377 -4.73 5.13 12.10
CA LEU A 377 -5.18 5.93 13.25
C LEU A 377 -5.13 5.10 14.53
N TYR A 378 -5.63 3.87 14.45
CA TYR A 378 -5.64 2.95 15.60
C TYR A 378 -4.24 2.42 15.94
N VAL A 379 -3.43 2.12 14.93
CA VAL A 379 -2.03 1.72 15.15
C VAL A 379 -1.28 2.82 15.90
N LEU A 380 -1.38 4.06 15.44
CA LEU A 380 -0.73 5.20 16.09
C LEU A 380 -1.29 5.48 17.47
N SER A 381 -2.61 5.38 17.66
CA SER A 381 -3.24 5.49 18.97
C SER A 381 -2.69 4.46 19.95
N THR A 382 -2.55 3.20 19.50
CA THR A 382 -2.05 2.09 20.33
C THR A 382 -0.58 2.27 20.73
N ILE A 383 0.30 2.67 19.81
CA ILE A 383 1.74 2.80 20.11
C ILE A 383 2.07 4.09 20.89
N SER A 384 1.17 5.05 20.92
CA SER A 384 1.37 6.37 21.54
C SER A 384 0.58 6.57 22.81
N ASP A 385 -0.35 5.68 23.14
CA ASP A 385 -1.38 5.87 24.16
C ASP A 385 -2.16 7.19 24.01
N ALA A 386 -2.24 7.70 22.76
CA ALA A 386 -3.00 8.90 22.44
C ALA A 386 -4.43 8.58 22.08
N PRO A 387 -5.41 9.40 22.46
CA PRO A 387 -6.77 9.23 21.96
C PRO A 387 -6.82 9.40 20.44
N VAL A 388 -7.62 8.57 19.76
CA VAL A 388 -7.74 8.59 18.28
C VAL A 388 -8.06 9.99 17.74
N GLY A 389 -8.83 10.79 18.48
CA GLY A 389 -9.15 12.17 18.10
C GLY A 389 -7.92 13.11 18.03
N GLU A 390 -6.87 12.85 18.82
CA GLU A 390 -5.61 13.59 18.71
C GLU A 390 -4.83 13.19 17.46
N VAL A 391 -4.82 11.89 17.16
CA VAL A 391 -4.20 11.36 15.94
C VAL A 391 -4.87 11.96 14.69
N ILE A 392 -6.21 11.97 14.65
CA ILE A 392 -7.00 12.55 13.55
C ILE A 392 -6.63 14.02 13.34
N ARG A 393 -6.58 14.82 14.41
CA ARG A 393 -6.23 16.26 14.31
C ARG A 393 -4.82 16.45 13.75
N GLY A 394 -3.87 15.60 14.14
CA GLY A 394 -2.50 15.64 13.62
C GLY A 394 -2.39 15.28 12.14
N ILE A 395 -3.22 14.34 11.68
CA ILE A 395 -3.23 13.84 10.30
C ILE A 395 -3.96 14.78 9.33
N LEU A 396 -4.91 15.58 9.81
CA LEU A 396 -5.80 16.40 8.96
C LEU A 396 -5.06 17.24 7.89
N PRO A 397 -3.95 17.95 8.18
CA PRO A 397 -3.22 18.69 7.15
C PRO A 397 -2.66 17.79 6.04
N PHE A 398 -2.20 16.60 6.39
CA PHE A 398 -1.66 15.62 5.45
C PHE A 398 -2.78 14.97 4.62
N LEU A 399 -3.95 14.76 5.21
CA LEU A 399 -5.13 14.27 4.50
C LEU A 399 -5.56 15.26 3.38
N ILE A 400 -5.53 16.56 3.66
CA ILE A 400 -5.81 17.59 2.66
C ILE A 400 -4.77 17.53 1.54
N LEU A 401 -3.49 17.38 1.87
CA LEU A 401 -2.44 17.22 0.86
C LEU A 401 -2.66 15.98 -0.01
N LEU A 402 -3.04 14.85 0.59
CA LEU A 402 -3.35 13.63 -0.16
C LEU A 402 -4.54 13.80 -1.11
N LEU A 403 -5.59 14.50 -0.68
CA LEU A 403 -6.72 14.80 -1.55
C LEU A 403 -6.31 15.69 -2.74
N ILE A 404 -5.41 16.66 -2.52
CA ILE A 404 -4.85 17.48 -3.60
C ILE A 404 -4.02 16.61 -4.55
N VAL A 405 -3.14 15.77 -4.02
CA VAL A 405 -2.31 14.84 -4.81
C VAL A 405 -3.18 13.85 -5.57
N LEU A 406 -4.26 13.32 -4.97
CA LEU A 406 -5.25 12.48 -5.65
C LEU A 406 -5.89 13.20 -6.84
N GLY A 407 -6.29 14.45 -6.67
CA GLY A 407 -6.82 15.28 -7.76
C GLY A 407 -5.81 15.45 -8.89
N ILE A 408 -4.54 15.73 -8.57
CA ILE A 408 -3.47 15.85 -9.56
C ILE A 408 -3.26 14.51 -10.29
N ILE A 409 -3.11 13.41 -9.56
CA ILE A 409 -2.93 12.07 -10.15
C ILE A 409 -4.10 11.74 -11.07
N THR A 410 -5.34 11.95 -10.62
CA THR A 410 -6.55 11.58 -11.36
C THR A 410 -6.64 12.29 -12.72
N TYR A 411 -6.29 13.58 -12.77
CA TYR A 411 -6.50 14.40 -13.97
C TYR A 411 -5.22 14.68 -14.76
N VAL A 412 -4.06 14.16 -14.32
CA VAL A 412 -2.79 14.27 -15.03
C VAL A 412 -2.21 12.87 -15.29
N PRO A 413 -2.74 12.12 -16.29
CA PRO A 413 -2.31 10.73 -16.56
C PRO A 413 -0.81 10.61 -16.89
N SER A 414 -0.18 11.66 -17.42
CA SER A 414 1.26 11.68 -17.68
C SER A 414 2.10 11.41 -16.43
N LEU A 415 1.62 11.73 -15.24
CA LEU A 415 2.32 11.50 -13.98
C LEU A 415 2.50 10.01 -13.68
N THR A 416 1.51 9.20 -14.05
CA THR A 416 1.52 7.74 -13.83
C THR A 416 2.07 7.00 -15.04
N MET A 417 1.82 7.51 -16.26
CA MET A 417 2.14 6.80 -17.51
C MET A 417 3.49 7.16 -18.10
N TRP A 418 4.15 8.24 -17.62
CA TRP A 418 5.43 8.68 -18.17
C TRP A 418 6.54 7.62 -18.05
N LEU A 419 6.78 7.07 -16.86
CA LEU A 419 7.79 6.03 -16.65
C LEU A 419 7.44 4.71 -17.37
N PRO A 420 6.20 4.17 -17.27
CA PRO A 420 5.80 3.02 -18.06
C PRO A 420 5.98 3.20 -19.55
N GLY A 421 5.60 4.38 -20.10
CA GLY A 421 5.78 4.70 -21.50
C GLY A 421 7.23 4.77 -21.94
N LEU A 422 8.13 5.25 -21.07
CA LEU A 422 9.57 5.34 -21.33
C LEU A 422 10.26 3.95 -21.43
N VAL A 423 9.81 2.99 -20.61
CA VAL A 423 10.44 1.65 -20.51
C VAL A 423 9.81 0.65 -21.48
N TYR A 424 8.48 0.68 -21.62
CA TYR A 424 7.74 -0.32 -22.41
C TYR A 424 7.16 0.21 -23.72
N GLY A 425 7.31 1.50 -24.00
CA GLY A 425 6.63 2.17 -25.11
C GLY A 425 5.16 2.50 -24.76
N ASN A 426 4.57 3.34 -25.59
CA ASN A 426 3.13 3.69 -25.48
C ASN A 426 2.26 2.62 -26.11
#